data_a5f98cd3e68a15b8496b774a69521a79
#
_entry.id   a5f98cd3e68a15b8496b774a69521a79
#
_cell.length_a   1.000
_cell.length_b   1.000
_cell.length_c   1.000
_cell.angle_alpha   90.00
_cell.angle_beta   90.00
_cell.angle_gamma   90.00
#
_symmetry.space_group_name_H-M   'P 1'
#
loop_
_entity.id
_entity.type
_entity.pdbx_description
1 polymer ?
#
loop_
_entity_poly.entity_id
_entity_poly.type
_entity_poly.pdbx_seq_one_letter_code
_entity_poly.pdbx_strand_id
1 'polypeptide(L)'
;MIPVKKITLNVIGSALVAMLAAPACAVDGMALETGQADRTDMARVAVQWQWTKRWVQGDGWHLGGHWDLSAARWERDPAPDSPSSLTEIGLTPVFKLQADGLRGAYLEGGIGAHWLSSTKLGDKRFGSTFQFGEHLGFGYRFGVRSAYDLSYRYQHLSNANIKDPNDGVNFHQLRLLYWFQ
;
A
#
# COMPACT_ATOMS: atom_id res chain seq x y z
N MET A 1 -26.22 5.57 -13.09
CA MET A 1 -26.12 4.30 -12.36
C MET A 1 -24.84 3.64 -12.84
N ILE A 2 -23.75 3.75 -12.07
CA ILE A 2 -22.42 3.27 -12.45
C ILE A 2 -22.40 1.77 -12.12
N PRO A 3 -22.09 0.87 -13.06
CA PRO A 3 -22.03 -0.55 -12.75
C PRO A 3 -20.81 -0.86 -11.89
N VAL A 4 -21.04 -1.27 -10.66
CA VAL A 4 -19.98 -1.83 -9.80
C VAL A 4 -19.56 -3.17 -10.41
N LYS A 5 -18.42 -3.21 -11.10
CA LYS A 5 -17.79 -4.47 -11.54
C LYS A 5 -17.47 -5.32 -10.32
N LYS A 6 -17.96 -6.54 -10.29
CA LYS A 6 -17.65 -7.53 -9.25
C LYS A 6 -16.15 -7.86 -9.34
N ILE A 7 -15.36 -7.30 -8.43
CA ILE A 7 -13.98 -7.76 -8.20
C ILE A 7 -14.07 -9.21 -7.72
N THR A 8 -13.46 -10.11 -8.45
CA THR A 8 -13.55 -11.54 -8.18
C THR A 8 -12.80 -11.83 -6.87
N LEU A 9 -13.54 -12.13 -5.82
CA LEU A 9 -13.07 -12.37 -4.45
C LEU A 9 -12.08 -13.57 -4.31
N ASN A 10 -11.85 -14.30 -5.40
CA ASN A 10 -11.08 -15.55 -5.41
C ASN A 10 -9.55 -15.38 -5.30
N VAL A 11 -9.00 -14.20 -5.56
CA VAL A 11 -7.55 -13.97 -5.45
C VAL A 11 -7.13 -13.68 -4.01
N ILE A 12 -8.04 -13.13 -3.20
CA ILE A 12 -7.76 -12.77 -1.79
C ILE A 12 -7.66 -14.02 -0.90
N GLY A 13 -8.44 -15.05 -1.19
CA GLY A 13 -8.47 -16.27 -0.38
C GLY A 13 -7.17 -17.10 -0.42
N SER A 14 -6.51 -17.18 -1.57
CA SER A 14 -5.29 -18.00 -1.73
C SER A 14 -4.03 -17.33 -1.17
N ALA A 15 -3.96 -16.00 -1.18
CA ALA A 15 -2.83 -15.26 -0.61
C ALA A 15 -2.87 -15.26 0.93
N LEU A 16 -4.06 -15.31 1.53
CA LEU A 16 -4.22 -15.31 2.98
C LEU A 16 -3.71 -16.61 3.62
N VAL A 17 -3.86 -17.75 2.95
CA VAL A 17 -3.45 -19.08 3.47
C VAL A 17 -1.93 -19.28 3.40
N ALA A 18 -1.25 -18.72 2.41
CA ALA A 18 0.21 -18.86 2.27
C ALA A 18 1.00 -18.03 3.29
N MET A 19 0.44 -16.97 3.86
CA MET A 19 1.11 -16.12 4.85
C MET A 19 1.10 -16.70 6.27
N LEU A 20 0.27 -17.71 6.55
CA LEU A 20 0.16 -18.33 7.88
C LEU A 20 1.24 -19.40 8.15
N ALA A 21 2.07 -19.74 7.16
CA ALA A 21 3.04 -20.87 7.25
C ALA A 21 4.52 -20.45 7.22
N ALA A 22 4.87 -19.16 7.30
CA ALA A 22 6.27 -18.72 7.28
C ALA A 22 6.84 -18.68 8.70
N PRO A 23 7.85 -19.47 9.04
CA PRO A 23 8.54 -19.33 10.32
C PRO A 23 9.54 -18.16 10.28
N ALA A 24 9.56 -17.41 11.37
CA ALA A 24 10.73 -16.69 11.89
C ALA A 24 11.08 -15.28 11.46
N CYS A 25 10.18 -14.50 10.85
CA CYS A 25 10.15 -13.06 11.13
C CYS A 25 8.76 -12.76 11.64
N ALA A 26 8.61 -12.54 12.94
CA ALA A 26 7.31 -12.20 13.50
C ALA A 26 6.78 -10.95 12.78
N VAL A 27 5.78 -11.13 11.94
CA VAL A 27 5.06 -10.06 11.29
C VAL A 27 4.21 -9.39 12.36
N ASP A 28 4.29 -8.07 12.50
CA ASP A 28 3.57 -7.33 13.55
C ASP A 28 2.16 -6.95 13.12
N GLY A 29 1.85 -7.00 11.82
CA GLY A 29 0.52 -6.66 11.32
C GLY A 29 0.30 -7.05 9.86
N MET A 30 -0.96 -6.98 9.43
CA MET A 30 -1.33 -7.14 8.03
C MET A 30 -2.40 -6.14 7.62
N ALA A 31 -2.38 -5.74 6.34
CA ALA A 31 -3.31 -4.78 5.80
C ALA A 31 -3.99 -5.28 4.53
N LEU A 32 -5.22 -4.77 4.34
CA LEU A 32 -5.95 -4.81 3.08
C LEU A 32 -6.16 -3.39 2.62
N GLU A 33 -5.94 -3.15 1.32
CA GLU A 33 -6.11 -1.84 0.71
C GLU A 33 -6.91 -1.95 -0.58
N THR A 34 -7.69 -0.92 -0.85
CA THR A 34 -8.25 -0.65 -2.16
C THR A 34 -7.84 0.74 -2.60
N GLY A 35 -7.60 0.92 -3.89
CA GLY A 35 -7.19 2.20 -4.44
C GLY A 35 -7.80 2.45 -5.81
N GLN A 36 -7.95 3.73 -6.12
CA GLN A 36 -8.42 4.18 -7.43
C GLN A 36 -7.51 5.28 -7.95
N ALA A 37 -7.17 5.20 -9.23
CA ALA A 37 -6.52 6.20 -10.02
C ALA A 37 -7.34 6.45 -11.29
N ASP A 38 -6.88 7.34 -12.20
CA ASP A 38 -7.55 7.52 -13.47
C ASP A 38 -7.72 6.19 -14.21
N ARG A 39 -8.96 5.71 -14.38
CA ARG A 39 -9.35 4.44 -15.03
C ARG A 39 -8.57 3.20 -14.55
N THR A 40 -8.02 3.23 -13.34
CA THR A 40 -7.25 2.12 -12.78
C THR A 40 -7.72 1.83 -11.37
N ASP A 41 -8.12 0.58 -11.13
CA ASP A 41 -8.48 0.07 -9.82
C ASP A 41 -7.32 -0.75 -9.25
N MET A 42 -7.16 -0.74 -7.93
CA MET A 42 -6.13 -1.49 -7.23
C MET A 42 -6.73 -2.22 -6.03
N ALA A 43 -6.32 -3.47 -5.84
CA ALA A 43 -6.46 -4.21 -4.59
C ALA A 43 -5.07 -4.63 -4.12
N ARG A 44 -4.75 -4.42 -2.82
CA ARG A 44 -3.43 -4.68 -2.23
C ARG A 44 -3.57 -5.40 -0.91
N VAL A 45 -2.63 -6.32 -0.65
CA VAL A 45 -2.38 -6.90 0.66
C VAL A 45 -0.97 -6.52 1.10
N ALA A 46 -0.75 -6.36 2.40
CA ALA A 46 0.56 -6.02 2.93
C ALA A 46 0.80 -6.63 4.30
N VAL A 47 2.07 -6.85 4.62
CA VAL A 47 2.54 -7.24 5.95
C VAL A 47 3.49 -6.17 6.48
N GLN A 48 3.50 -6.01 7.82
CA GLN A 48 4.23 -4.93 8.47
C GLN A 48 5.16 -5.46 9.56
N TRP A 49 6.31 -4.78 9.69
CA TRP A 49 7.26 -4.93 10.80
C TRP A 49 7.45 -3.57 11.47
N GLN A 50 6.96 -3.44 12.68
CA GLN A 50 6.99 -2.20 13.44
C GLN A 50 8.41 -1.89 13.93
N TRP A 51 8.83 -0.63 13.83
CA TRP A 51 10.10 -0.21 14.39
C TRP A 51 10.00 0.00 15.90
N THR A 52 10.97 -0.47 16.63
CA THR A 52 11.08 -0.22 18.06
C THR A 52 11.59 1.21 18.36
N LYS A 53 12.32 1.80 17.39
CA LYS A 53 12.88 3.14 17.53
C LYS A 53 11.81 4.21 17.36
N ARG A 54 11.82 5.17 18.26
CA ARG A 54 11.02 6.40 18.21
C ARG A 54 11.92 7.60 18.10
N TRP A 55 11.56 8.52 17.22
CA TRP A 55 12.27 9.79 17.03
C TRP A 55 11.32 10.92 17.43
N VAL A 56 11.86 12.12 17.64
CA VAL A 56 11.08 13.34 17.89
C VAL A 56 9.97 13.06 18.91
N GLN A 57 10.38 12.83 20.17
CA GLN A 57 9.45 12.56 21.27
C GLN A 57 9.17 13.86 22.01
N GLY A 58 7.92 14.19 22.29
CA GLY A 58 7.53 15.35 23.07
C GLY A 58 6.00 15.53 23.09
N ASP A 59 5.49 16.09 24.19
CA ASP A 59 4.08 16.46 24.36
C ASP A 59 3.06 15.34 24.08
N GLY A 60 3.44 14.08 24.36
CA GLY A 60 2.56 12.92 24.17
C GLY A 60 2.52 12.39 22.74
N TRP A 61 3.45 12.82 21.86
CA TRP A 61 3.57 12.39 20.48
C TRP A 61 4.99 11.93 20.16
N HIS A 62 5.10 11.04 19.20
CA HIS A 62 6.39 10.60 18.65
C HIS A 62 6.31 10.32 17.15
N LEU A 63 7.46 10.41 16.51
CA LEU A 63 7.68 9.89 15.18
C LEU A 63 8.18 8.45 15.31
N GLY A 64 7.41 7.49 14.80
CA GLY A 64 7.76 6.08 14.70
C GLY A 64 7.54 5.59 13.27
N GLY A 65 7.34 4.28 13.11
CA GLY A 65 7.01 3.73 11.79
C GLY A 65 7.14 2.22 11.70
N HIS A 66 7.10 1.73 10.47
CA HIS A 66 7.17 0.31 10.17
C HIS A 66 7.70 0.09 8.74
N TRP A 67 8.21 -1.09 8.47
CA TRP A 67 8.37 -1.59 7.11
C TRP A 67 7.03 -2.15 6.62
N ASP A 68 6.71 -1.85 5.37
CA ASP A 68 5.52 -2.33 4.68
C ASP A 68 5.96 -3.11 3.42
N LEU A 69 5.72 -4.42 3.40
CA LEU A 69 5.90 -5.25 2.21
C LEU A 69 4.53 -5.57 1.64
N SER A 70 4.29 -5.19 0.41
CA SER A 70 2.98 -5.28 -0.22
C SER A 70 3.00 -6.05 -1.54
N ALA A 71 1.84 -6.62 -1.87
CA ALA A 71 1.54 -7.15 -3.19
C ALA A 71 0.18 -6.62 -3.63
N ALA A 72 0.10 -6.08 -4.85
CA ALA A 72 -1.11 -5.50 -5.39
C ALA A 72 -1.42 -6.05 -6.78
N ARG A 73 -2.71 -6.05 -7.12
CA ARG A 73 -3.20 -6.19 -8.47
C ARG A 73 -3.85 -4.90 -8.91
N TRP A 74 -3.45 -4.43 -10.09
CA TRP A 74 -4.05 -3.28 -10.74
C TRP A 74 -4.83 -3.75 -11.95
N GLU A 75 -5.97 -3.11 -12.19
CA GLU A 75 -6.85 -3.39 -13.33
C GLU A 75 -7.22 -2.08 -14.02
N ARG A 76 -7.22 -2.09 -15.35
CA ARG A 76 -7.54 -0.96 -16.22
C ARG A 76 -8.31 -1.46 -17.43
N ASP A 77 -9.09 -0.58 -18.07
CA ASP A 77 -9.81 -0.94 -19.29
C ASP A 77 -8.85 -1.48 -20.35
N PRO A 78 -9.28 -2.53 -21.08
CA PRO A 78 -8.45 -3.16 -22.12
C PRO A 78 -8.04 -2.15 -23.20
N ALA A 79 -6.84 -2.33 -23.73
CA ALA A 79 -6.35 -1.63 -24.92
C ALA A 79 -5.62 -2.63 -25.83
N PRO A 80 -5.52 -2.38 -27.16
CA PRO A 80 -4.80 -3.25 -28.07
C PRO A 80 -3.34 -3.47 -27.62
N ASP A 81 -2.87 -4.71 -27.74
CA ASP A 81 -1.49 -5.14 -27.45
C ASP A 81 -0.99 -4.80 -26.04
N SER A 82 -1.89 -4.74 -25.08
CA SER A 82 -1.59 -4.41 -23.70
C SER A 82 -2.44 -5.22 -22.70
N PRO A 83 -1.84 -5.73 -21.61
CA PRO A 83 -2.62 -6.40 -20.58
C PRO A 83 -3.58 -5.40 -19.91
N SER A 84 -4.77 -5.88 -19.53
CA SER A 84 -5.75 -5.11 -18.73
C SER A 84 -5.44 -5.17 -17.23
N SER A 85 -4.43 -5.92 -16.81
CA SER A 85 -4.02 -6.02 -15.41
C SER A 85 -2.53 -6.26 -15.29
N LEU A 86 -1.98 -5.85 -14.14
CA LEU A 86 -0.62 -6.16 -13.72
C LEU A 86 -0.57 -6.46 -12.23
N THR A 87 0.53 -7.06 -11.79
CA THR A 87 0.86 -7.25 -10.37
C THR A 87 1.99 -6.30 -9.99
N GLU A 88 1.92 -5.77 -8.78
CA GLU A 88 2.94 -4.93 -8.17
C GLU A 88 3.41 -5.58 -6.88
N ILE A 89 4.72 -5.49 -6.58
CA ILE A 89 5.32 -5.81 -5.29
C ILE A 89 6.03 -4.55 -4.81
N GLY A 90 5.76 -4.12 -3.58
CA GLY A 90 6.32 -2.92 -2.98
C GLY A 90 6.98 -3.16 -1.63
N LEU A 91 8.07 -2.45 -1.36
CA LEU A 91 8.70 -2.37 -0.04
C LEU A 91 8.87 -0.90 0.33
N THR A 92 8.21 -0.49 1.41
CA THR A 92 8.16 0.93 1.80
C THR A 92 8.44 1.11 3.29
N PRO A 93 9.44 1.92 3.68
CA PRO A 93 9.53 2.46 5.02
C PRO A 93 8.43 3.52 5.21
N VAL A 94 7.54 3.29 6.17
CA VAL A 94 6.43 4.20 6.50
C VAL A 94 6.71 4.86 7.82
N PHE A 95 6.78 6.19 7.80
CA PHE A 95 6.91 7.02 9.00
C PHE A 95 5.53 7.44 9.48
N LYS A 96 5.31 7.39 10.79
CA LYS A 96 4.06 7.79 11.45
C LYS A 96 4.32 8.79 12.55
N LEU A 97 3.68 9.96 12.48
CA LEU A 97 3.57 10.89 13.59
C LEU A 97 2.27 10.57 14.34
N GLN A 98 2.39 10.03 15.55
CA GLN A 98 1.28 9.45 16.29
C GLN A 98 1.41 9.69 17.79
N ALA A 99 0.29 9.58 18.53
CA ALA A 99 0.28 9.66 19.99
C ALA A 99 1.10 8.52 20.63
N ASP A 100 1.73 8.77 21.78
CA ASP A 100 2.55 7.79 22.51
C ASP A 100 1.78 6.53 22.89
N GLY A 101 0.49 6.65 23.21
CA GLY A 101 -0.41 5.53 23.49
C GLY A 101 -0.90 4.77 22.25
N LEU A 102 -0.43 5.14 21.06
CA LEU A 102 -0.77 4.58 19.73
C LEU A 102 -2.22 4.75 19.30
N ARG A 103 -3.17 4.93 20.21
CA ARG A 103 -4.59 5.14 19.90
C ARG A 103 -4.86 6.57 19.47
N GLY A 104 -5.63 6.75 18.42
CA GLY A 104 -6.02 8.07 17.93
C GLY A 104 -5.60 8.36 16.51
N ALA A 105 -5.74 9.61 16.13
CA ALA A 105 -5.35 10.08 14.80
C ALA A 105 -3.82 10.10 14.63
N TYR A 106 -3.37 9.95 13.41
CA TYR A 106 -1.96 10.05 13.03
C TYR A 106 -1.81 10.58 11.60
N LEU A 107 -0.62 11.06 11.31
CA LEU A 107 -0.16 11.33 9.94
C LEU A 107 0.90 10.31 9.55
N GLU A 108 0.94 9.95 8.28
CA GLU A 108 1.95 9.04 7.76
C GLU A 108 2.49 9.48 6.42
N GLY A 109 3.70 9.03 6.11
CA GLY A 109 4.31 9.21 4.81
C GLY A 109 5.46 8.25 4.61
N GLY A 110 5.78 7.97 3.36
CA GLY A 110 6.87 7.07 3.00
C GLY A 110 7.25 7.17 1.54
N ILE A 111 8.44 6.70 1.22
CA ILE A 111 8.93 6.52 -0.14
C ILE A 111 9.48 5.12 -0.24
N GLY A 112 8.95 4.31 -1.15
CA GLY A 112 9.31 2.91 -1.32
C GLY A 112 9.76 2.55 -2.72
N ALA A 113 10.27 1.33 -2.82
CA ALA A 113 10.62 0.68 -4.08
C ALA A 113 9.50 -0.27 -4.49
N HIS A 114 9.04 -0.15 -5.74
CA HIS A 114 7.94 -0.92 -6.28
C HIS A 114 8.33 -1.55 -7.62
N TRP A 115 7.92 -2.80 -7.83
CA TRP A 115 8.18 -3.57 -9.06
C TRP A 115 6.87 -4.01 -9.68
N LEU A 116 6.68 -3.61 -10.94
CA LEU A 116 5.54 -3.96 -11.76
C LEU A 116 5.85 -5.22 -12.61
N SER A 117 4.89 -6.10 -12.76
CA SER A 117 5.02 -7.28 -13.64
C SER A 117 5.00 -6.93 -15.14
N SER A 118 4.63 -5.71 -15.50
CA SER A 118 4.56 -5.23 -16.88
C SER A 118 4.81 -3.72 -16.94
N THR A 119 5.40 -3.26 -18.03
CA THR A 119 5.51 -1.83 -18.36
C THR A 119 4.30 -1.30 -19.13
N LYS A 120 3.27 -2.13 -19.32
CA LYS A 120 2.03 -1.78 -20.00
C LYS A 120 0.83 -2.16 -19.15
N LEU A 121 -0.20 -1.31 -19.14
CA LEU A 121 -1.48 -1.57 -18.50
C LEU A 121 -2.59 -0.80 -19.22
N GLY A 122 -3.41 -1.50 -20.01
CA GLY A 122 -4.37 -0.83 -20.89
C GLY A 122 -3.66 0.15 -21.82
N ASP A 123 -4.12 1.39 -21.87
CA ASP A 123 -3.49 2.48 -22.65
C ASP A 123 -2.29 3.15 -21.94
N LYS A 124 -2.02 2.80 -20.66
CA LYS A 124 -0.91 3.38 -19.88
C LYS A 124 0.41 2.68 -20.16
N ARG A 125 1.49 3.46 -20.18
CA ARG A 125 2.85 2.99 -20.43
C ARG A 125 3.77 3.46 -19.30
N PHE A 126 4.61 2.56 -18.82
CA PHE A 126 5.65 2.82 -17.84
C PHE A 126 7.01 2.61 -18.49
N GLY A 127 7.96 3.50 -18.31
CA GLY A 127 9.29 3.38 -18.90
C GLY A 127 10.09 2.20 -18.35
N SER A 128 9.82 1.81 -17.09
CA SER A 128 10.47 0.68 -16.42
C SER A 128 9.48 -0.10 -15.56
N THR A 129 9.81 -1.34 -15.23
CA THR A 129 9.08 -2.12 -14.23
C THR A 129 9.36 -1.63 -12.81
N PHE A 130 10.50 -1.01 -12.56
CA PHE A 130 10.81 -0.38 -11.29
C PHE A 130 10.19 1.02 -11.22
N GLN A 131 9.53 1.30 -10.08
CA GLN A 131 8.94 2.59 -9.76
C GLN A 131 9.32 2.98 -8.33
N PHE A 132 9.48 4.27 -8.07
CA PHE A 132 9.38 4.83 -6.74
C PHE A 132 7.91 5.04 -6.41
N GLY A 133 7.51 4.76 -5.17
CA GLY A 133 6.17 5.04 -4.69
C GLY A 133 6.24 5.89 -3.44
N GLU A 134 5.92 7.17 -3.57
CA GLU A 134 5.77 8.07 -2.43
C GLU A 134 4.32 8.22 -2.04
N HIS A 135 4.04 8.29 -0.75
CA HIS A 135 2.71 8.55 -0.25
C HIS A 135 2.70 9.50 0.94
N LEU A 136 1.58 10.20 1.07
CA LEU A 136 1.16 10.90 2.27
C LEU A 136 -0.23 10.40 2.65
N GLY A 137 -0.49 10.31 3.96
CA GLY A 137 -1.74 9.80 4.46
C GLY A 137 -2.05 10.25 5.87
N PHE A 138 -3.26 9.99 6.27
CA PHE A 138 -3.72 10.15 7.63
C PHE A 138 -4.63 8.99 8.00
N GLY A 139 -4.70 8.67 9.28
CA GLY A 139 -5.51 7.57 9.75
C GLY A 139 -5.87 7.70 11.21
N TYR A 140 -6.60 6.70 11.66
CA TYR A 140 -7.04 6.59 13.04
C TYR A 140 -6.83 5.15 13.52
N ARG A 141 -6.12 5.00 14.64
CA ARG A 141 -5.87 3.72 15.29
C ARG A 141 -6.83 3.50 16.45
N PHE A 142 -7.49 2.34 16.52
CA PHE A 142 -8.61 2.08 17.43
C PHE A 142 -8.68 0.61 17.86
N GLY A 143 -9.75 0.28 18.58
CA GLY A 143 -10.02 -1.07 19.06
C GLY A 143 -9.31 -1.41 20.38
N VAL A 144 -9.48 -2.65 20.83
CA VAL A 144 -8.81 -3.16 22.03
C VAL A 144 -7.30 -3.17 21.75
N ARG A 145 -6.50 -2.67 22.69
CA ARG A 145 -5.04 -2.52 22.59
C ARG A 145 -4.58 -1.77 21.31
N SER A 146 -5.45 -0.99 20.68
CA SER A 146 -5.14 -0.27 19.43
C SER A 146 -4.80 -1.23 18.27
N ALA A 147 -5.52 -2.35 18.15
CA ALA A 147 -5.21 -3.39 17.17
C ALA A 147 -5.64 -3.04 15.74
N TYR A 148 -6.58 -2.14 15.55
CA TYR A 148 -7.09 -1.76 14.23
C TYR A 148 -6.60 -0.38 13.83
N ASP A 149 -6.40 -0.20 12.53
CA ASP A 149 -5.90 1.03 11.94
C ASP A 149 -6.63 1.25 10.61
N LEU A 150 -7.35 2.36 10.48
CA LEU A 150 -8.02 2.75 9.24
C LEU A 150 -7.36 4.02 8.73
N SER A 151 -6.89 4.01 7.48
CA SER A 151 -6.21 5.15 6.88
C SER A 151 -6.61 5.40 5.44
N TYR A 152 -6.47 6.67 5.07
CA TYR A 152 -6.49 7.15 3.70
C TYR A 152 -5.07 7.54 3.30
N ARG A 153 -4.66 7.16 2.08
CA ARG A 153 -3.37 7.50 1.47
C ARG A 153 -3.57 8.09 0.09
N TYR A 154 -2.78 9.07 -0.24
CA TYR A 154 -2.54 9.49 -1.61
C TYR A 154 -1.13 9.03 -1.98
N GLN A 155 -1.02 8.15 -2.98
CA GLN A 155 0.23 7.56 -3.43
C GLN A 155 0.50 7.90 -4.88
N HIS A 156 1.70 8.43 -5.15
CA HIS A 156 2.25 8.58 -6.48
C HIS A 156 3.26 7.47 -6.76
N LEU A 157 3.19 6.86 -7.95
CA LEU A 157 4.21 5.92 -8.41
C LEU A 157 4.75 6.41 -9.75
N SER A 158 6.08 6.52 -9.84
CA SER A 158 6.79 6.90 -11.06
C SER A 158 8.23 6.39 -11.03
N ASN A 159 8.90 6.37 -12.17
CA ASN A 159 10.31 5.98 -12.24
C ASN A 159 11.29 7.16 -12.05
N ALA A 160 10.81 8.31 -11.56
CA ALA A 160 11.61 9.54 -11.35
C ALA A 160 12.39 9.99 -12.61
N ASN A 161 11.82 9.81 -13.80
CA ASN A 161 12.45 10.13 -15.10
C ASN A 161 13.75 9.34 -15.42
N ILE A 162 13.96 8.18 -14.77
CA ILE A 162 15.08 7.30 -15.11
C ILE A 162 14.93 6.76 -16.53
N LYS A 163 13.68 6.55 -17.00
CA LYS A 163 13.38 6.07 -18.34
C LYS A 163 12.01 6.54 -18.83
N ASP A 164 11.94 6.98 -20.08
CA ASP A 164 10.67 7.36 -20.73
C ASP A 164 9.87 6.13 -21.23
N PRO A 165 8.53 6.24 -21.26
CA PRO A 165 7.70 7.32 -20.68
C PRO A 165 7.61 7.21 -19.15
N ASN A 166 7.43 8.36 -18.48
CA ASN A 166 7.24 8.42 -17.03
C ASN A 166 5.95 9.15 -16.65
N ASP A 167 4.82 8.67 -17.16
CA ASP A 167 3.51 9.27 -16.90
C ASP A 167 3.06 9.16 -15.43
N GLY A 168 3.66 8.26 -14.66
CA GLY A 168 3.30 8.00 -13.28
C GLY A 168 1.85 7.53 -13.10
N VAL A 169 1.46 7.21 -11.89
CA VAL A 169 0.07 6.93 -11.51
C VAL A 169 -0.19 7.42 -10.10
N ASN A 170 -1.35 8.04 -9.89
CA ASN A 170 -1.75 8.60 -8.59
C ASN A 170 -2.95 7.83 -8.05
N PHE A 171 -2.77 7.12 -6.96
CA PHE A 171 -3.83 6.38 -6.29
C PHE A 171 -4.37 7.12 -5.07
N HIS A 172 -5.67 7.20 -4.98
CA HIS A 172 -6.40 7.43 -3.74
C HIS A 172 -6.69 6.07 -3.12
N GLN A 173 -6.25 5.84 -1.88
CA GLN A 173 -6.30 4.52 -1.25
C GLN A 173 -7.03 4.58 0.08
N LEU A 174 -7.81 3.53 0.35
CA LEU A 174 -8.36 3.24 1.67
C LEU A 174 -7.73 1.95 2.19
N ARG A 175 -7.21 1.99 3.41
CA ARG A 175 -6.48 0.90 4.04
C ARG A 175 -7.07 0.53 5.37
N LEU A 176 -7.29 -0.76 5.61
CA LEU A 176 -7.57 -1.36 6.91
C LEU A 176 -6.40 -2.25 7.30
N LEU A 177 -5.79 -1.98 8.47
CA LEU A 177 -4.67 -2.74 9.00
C LEU A 177 -5.03 -3.31 10.36
N TYR A 178 -4.61 -4.54 10.61
CA TYR A 178 -4.70 -5.23 11.89
C TYR A 178 -3.29 -5.50 12.42
N TRP A 179 -3.02 -5.01 13.65
CA TRP A 179 -1.79 -5.26 14.38
C TRP A 179 -1.94 -6.50 15.24
N PHE A 180 -1.06 -7.47 15.07
CA PHE A 180 -0.98 -8.66 15.92
C PHE A 180 -0.48 -8.27 17.32
N GLN A 181 -0.94 -8.99 18.35
CA GLN A 181 -0.71 -8.63 19.77
C GLN A 181 -0.24 -9.85 20.58
#